data_a32894d0b1cf3f32334e3883ad985d65
#
_entry.id   a32894d0b1cf3f32334e3883ad985d65
#
_cell.length_a   1.000
_cell.length_b   1.000
_cell.length_c   1.000
_cell.angle_alpha   90.00
_cell.angle_beta   90.00
_cell.angle_gamma   90.00
#
_symmetry.space_group_name_H-M   'P 1'
#
loop_
_entity.id
_entity.type
_entity.pdbx_description
1 polymer ?
#
loop_
_entity_poly.entity_id
_entity_poly.type
_entity_poly.pdbx_seq_one_letter_code
_entity_poly.pdbx_strand_id
1 'polypeptide(L)'
;MDFFYDIARYAYLHNALAACILSGIACGIMGTYVVCRRTVFLAGGITHASFGGLGIAFYLGLNPIAGALVFAVLSALGIEWAGNRGRIREDSAIGIIWSVGMAIGVLFMSLRPGYTSGDLSNFLFGSLSLIHISEPTRPY
;
A
#
# COMPACT_ATOMS: atom_id res chain seq x y z
N MET A 1 -5.08 25.85 22.69
CA MET A 1 -4.70 24.81 21.71
C MET A 1 -5.80 24.74 20.69
N ASP A 2 -5.61 25.46 19.61
CA ASP A 2 -6.68 25.67 18.64
C ASP A 2 -6.44 24.72 17.46
N PHE A 3 -6.84 23.46 17.63
CA PHE A 3 -6.76 22.40 16.60
C PHE A 3 -7.28 22.90 15.24
N PHE A 4 -8.37 23.64 15.22
CA PHE A 4 -8.91 24.23 13.99
C PHE A 4 -8.03 25.34 13.42
N TYR A 5 -7.31 26.08 14.27
CA TYR A 5 -6.39 27.12 13.83
C TYR A 5 -5.12 26.49 13.21
N ASP A 6 -4.63 25.42 13.81
CA ASP A 6 -3.48 24.68 13.29
C ASP A 6 -3.78 24.01 11.95
N ILE A 7 -4.99 23.44 11.77
CA ILE A 7 -5.45 22.93 10.48
C ILE A 7 -5.41 24.03 9.43
N ALA A 8 -5.89 25.23 9.73
CA ALA A 8 -5.93 26.34 8.76
C ALA A 8 -4.51 26.85 8.41
N ARG A 9 -3.54 26.70 9.29
CA ARG A 9 -2.19 27.26 9.15
C ARG A 9 -1.20 26.36 8.42
N TYR A 10 -1.34 25.03 8.58
CA TYR A 10 -0.37 24.07 8.05
C TYR A 10 -0.90 23.31 6.83
N ALA A 11 -0.32 23.57 5.66
CA ALA A 11 -0.72 22.95 4.39
C ALA A 11 -0.66 21.40 4.42
N TYR A 12 0.29 20.82 5.15
CA TYR A 12 0.37 19.37 5.29
C TYR A 12 -0.84 18.77 6.04
N LEU A 13 -1.41 19.52 6.99
CA LEU A 13 -2.58 19.07 7.75
C LEU A 13 -3.84 19.07 6.88
N HIS A 14 -3.98 20.06 6.00
CA HIS A 14 -5.04 20.10 4.98
C HIS A 14 -4.96 18.91 4.03
N ASN A 15 -3.77 18.64 3.52
CA ASN A 15 -3.56 17.53 2.59
C ASN A 15 -3.82 16.17 3.28
N ALA A 16 -3.39 16.02 4.53
CA ALA A 16 -3.66 14.82 5.30
C ALA A 16 -5.16 14.63 5.57
N LEU A 17 -5.86 15.70 5.95
CA LEU A 17 -7.31 15.65 6.19
C LEU A 17 -8.08 15.34 4.90
N ALA A 18 -7.72 15.98 3.79
CA ALA A 18 -8.31 15.70 2.48
C ALA A 18 -8.07 14.26 2.06
N ALA A 19 -6.85 13.75 2.23
CA ALA A 19 -6.51 12.36 1.94
C ALA A 19 -7.31 11.38 2.80
N CYS A 20 -7.49 11.66 4.10
CA CYS A 20 -8.30 10.83 5.00
C CYS A 20 -9.77 10.79 4.58
N ILE A 21 -10.36 11.95 4.23
CA ILE A 21 -11.75 12.01 3.80
C ILE A 21 -11.95 11.28 2.48
N LEU A 22 -11.11 11.54 1.48
CA LEU A 22 -11.19 10.88 0.17
C LEU A 22 -10.99 9.37 0.29
N SER A 23 -10.00 8.95 1.06
CA SER A 23 -9.74 7.54 1.34
C SER A 23 -10.91 6.90 2.08
N GLY A 24 -11.49 7.58 3.07
CA GLY A 24 -12.64 7.09 3.82
C GLY A 24 -13.87 6.88 2.92
N ILE A 25 -14.15 7.82 2.01
CA ILE A 25 -15.25 7.70 1.04
C ILE A 25 -14.99 6.52 0.09
N ALA A 26 -13.78 6.44 -0.48
CA ALA A 26 -13.41 5.35 -1.37
C ALA A 26 -13.50 3.98 -0.68
N CYS A 27 -12.97 3.86 0.53
CA CYS A 27 -13.06 2.64 1.34
C CYS A 27 -14.51 2.29 1.71
N GLY A 28 -15.36 3.28 1.99
CA GLY A 28 -16.78 3.06 2.28
C GLY A 28 -17.51 2.46 1.08
N ILE A 29 -17.33 3.02 -0.10
CA ILE A 29 -17.97 2.55 -1.34
C ILE A 29 -17.45 1.15 -1.72
N MET A 30 -16.13 1.00 -1.80
CA MET A 30 -15.52 -0.27 -2.19
C MET A 30 -15.71 -1.35 -1.14
N GLY A 31 -15.64 -1.00 0.15
CA GLY A 31 -15.84 -1.92 1.25
C GLY A 31 -17.25 -2.52 1.24
N THR A 32 -18.28 -1.70 1.04
CA THR A 32 -19.66 -2.17 0.90
C THR A 32 -19.79 -3.14 -0.28
N TYR A 33 -19.22 -2.82 -1.43
CA TYR A 33 -19.24 -3.69 -2.59
C TYR A 33 -18.56 -5.04 -2.33
N VAL A 34 -17.37 -5.02 -1.73
CA VAL A 34 -16.58 -6.21 -1.41
C VAL A 34 -17.31 -7.12 -0.40
N VAL A 35 -17.95 -6.52 0.61
CA VAL A 35 -18.74 -7.28 1.60
C VAL A 35 -19.99 -7.90 0.96
N CYS A 36 -20.72 -7.15 0.13
CA CYS A 36 -21.89 -7.67 -0.58
C CYS A 36 -21.54 -8.83 -1.52
N ARG A 37 -20.35 -8.78 -2.14
CA ARG A 37 -19.84 -9.84 -3.01
C ARG A 37 -19.22 -11.02 -2.25
N ARG A 38 -19.07 -10.93 -0.94
CA ARG A 38 -18.40 -11.92 -0.07
C ARG A 38 -16.92 -12.17 -0.44
N THR A 39 -16.26 -11.19 -1.07
CA THR A 39 -14.86 -11.25 -1.52
C THR A 39 -13.94 -10.46 -0.60
N VAL A 40 -14.20 -10.49 0.71
CA VAL A 40 -13.46 -9.66 1.70
C VAL A 40 -11.95 -9.92 1.66
N PHE A 41 -11.56 -11.18 1.48
CA PHE A 41 -10.15 -11.57 1.38
C PHE A 41 -9.43 -11.02 0.15
N LEU A 42 -10.19 -10.68 -0.91
CA LEU A 42 -9.65 -10.13 -2.16
C LEU A 42 -8.89 -8.82 -1.93
N ALA A 43 -9.47 -7.92 -1.13
CA ALA A 43 -8.85 -6.63 -0.84
C ALA A 43 -7.49 -6.81 -0.15
N GLY A 44 -7.43 -7.65 0.90
CA GLY A 44 -6.18 -7.98 1.59
C GLY A 44 -5.17 -8.66 0.66
N GLY A 45 -5.62 -9.65 -0.12
CA GLY A 45 -4.77 -10.38 -1.06
C GLY A 45 -4.10 -9.47 -2.10
N ILE A 46 -4.85 -8.57 -2.72
CA ILE A 46 -4.33 -7.61 -3.71
C ILE A 46 -3.38 -6.61 -3.06
N THR A 47 -3.72 -6.09 -1.88
CA THR A 47 -2.87 -5.14 -1.17
C THR A 47 -1.51 -5.73 -0.85
N HIS A 48 -1.47 -6.95 -0.32
CA HIS A 48 -0.20 -7.63 -0.02
C HIS A 48 0.53 -8.10 -1.28
N ALA A 49 -0.18 -8.53 -2.31
CA ALA A 49 0.43 -8.89 -3.59
C ALA A 49 1.09 -7.70 -4.28
N SER A 50 0.49 -6.50 -4.19
CA SER A 50 1.05 -5.27 -4.77
C SER A 50 2.43 -4.93 -4.22
N PHE A 51 2.76 -5.45 -3.03
CA PHE A 51 4.08 -5.37 -2.44
C PHE A 51 5.16 -6.03 -3.30
N GLY A 52 4.81 -7.10 -4.02
CA GLY A 52 5.69 -7.72 -5.01
C GLY A 52 6.11 -6.76 -6.11
N GLY A 53 5.14 -6.03 -6.65
CA GLY A 53 5.39 -5.00 -7.67
C GLY A 53 6.21 -3.83 -7.14
N LEU A 54 5.96 -3.42 -5.90
CA LEU A 54 6.74 -2.40 -5.22
C LEU A 54 8.22 -2.82 -5.10
N GLY A 55 8.48 -4.05 -4.66
CA GLY A 55 9.84 -4.60 -4.53
C GLY A 55 10.58 -4.67 -5.85
N ILE A 56 9.93 -5.17 -6.91
CA ILE A 56 10.52 -5.25 -8.26
C ILE A 56 10.84 -3.85 -8.78
N ALA A 57 9.90 -2.90 -8.71
CA ALA A 57 10.10 -1.55 -9.19
C ALA A 57 11.22 -0.83 -8.42
N PHE A 58 11.27 -1.04 -7.11
CA PHE A 58 12.32 -0.51 -6.25
C PHE A 58 13.70 -1.05 -6.62
N TYR A 59 13.82 -2.35 -6.90
CA TYR A 59 15.05 -2.98 -7.37
C TYR A 59 15.51 -2.42 -8.71
N LEU A 60 14.58 -2.24 -9.66
CA LEU A 60 14.87 -1.69 -10.99
C LEU A 60 15.11 -0.17 -11.00
N GLY A 61 14.93 0.52 -9.87
CA GLY A 61 15.05 1.98 -9.80
C GLY A 61 13.89 2.72 -10.46
N LEU A 62 12.76 2.03 -10.71
CA LEU A 62 11.52 2.61 -11.25
C LEU A 62 10.67 3.21 -10.12
N ASN A 63 9.59 3.89 -10.50
CA ASN A 63 8.64 4.41 -9.52
C ASN A 63 7.95 3.26 -8.78
N PRO A 64 8.17 3.10 -7.45
CA PRO A 64 7.62 1.98 -6.68
C PRO A 64 6.09 1.95 -6.65
N ILE A 65 5.45 3.13 -6.65
CA ILE A 65 3.99 3.26 -6.64
C ILE A 65 3.40 2.74 -7.95
N ALA A 66 4.02 3.08 -9.08
CA ALA A 66 3.59 2.56 -10.39
C ALA A 66 3.75 1.04 -10.47
N GLY A 67 4.86 0.49 -9.95
CA GLY A 67 5.07 -0.95 -9.88
C GLY A 67 4.03 -1.66 -9.02
N ALA A 68 3.71 -1.10 -7.85
CA ALA A 68 2.67 -1.63 -6.98
C ALA A 68 1.29 -1.63 -7.67
N LEU A 69 0.94 -0.55 -8.38
CA LEU A 69 -0.33 -0.43 -9.11
C LEU A 69 -0.45 -1.48 -10.21
N VAL A 70 0.57 -1.63 -11.05
CA VAL A 70 0.58 -2.62 -12.14
C VAL A 70 0.44 -4.03 -11.58
N PHE A 71 1.17 -4.36 -10.52
CA PHE A 71 1.11 -5.67 -9.90
C PHE A 71 -0.23 -5.93 -9.21
N ALA A 72 -0.85 -4.92 -8.61
CA ALA A 72 -2.20 -5.02 -8.04
C ALA A 72 -3.23 -5.37 -9.11
N VAL A 73 -3.19 -4.69 -10.27
CA VAL A 73 -4.09 -4.97 -11.39
C VAL A 73 -3.87 -6.39 -11.94
N LEU A 74 -2.63 -6.79 -12.15
CA LEU A 74 -2.29 -8.13 -12.61
C LEU A 74 -2.75 -9.21 -11.63
N SER A 75 -2.61 -8.98 -10.33
CA SER A 75 -3.06 -9.89 -9.28
C SER A 75 -4.58 -10.03 -9.27
N ALA A 76 -5.31 -8.92 -9.40
CA ALA A 76 -6.77 -8.94 -9.49
C ALA A 76 -7.27 -9.74 -10.69
N LEU A 77 -6.69 -9.48 -11.88
CA LEU A 77 -7.02 -10.22 -13.10
C LEU A 77 -6.65 -11.70 -12.99
N GLY A 78 -5.53 -12.02 -12.35
CA GLY A 78 -5.09 -13.40 -12.10
C GLY A 78 -6.05 -14.17 -11.20
N ILE A 79 -6.54 -13.55 -10.13
CA ILE A 79 -7.51 -14.16 -9.22
C ILE A 79 -8.83 -14.41 -9.94
N GLU A 80 -9.33 -13.42 -10.67
CA GLU A 80 -10.58 -13.54 -11.43
C GLU A 80 -10.49 -14.63 -12.51
N TRP A 81 -9.38 -14.66 -13.25
CA TRP A 81 -9.15 -15.68 -14.27
C TRP A 81 -9.09 -17.11 -13.68
N ALA A 82 -8.43 -17.27 -12.52
CA ALA A 82 -8.34 -18.54 -11.82
C ALA A 82 -9.70 -19.02 -11.30
N GLY A 83 -10.50 -18.11 -10.74
CA GLY A 83 -11.86 -18.38 -10.25
C GLY A 83 -12.82 -18.76 -11.37
N ASN A 84 -12.84 -18.00 -12.48
CA ASN A 84 -13.74 -18.23 -13.62
C ASN A 84 -13.50 -19.56 -14.34
N ARG A 85 -12.28 -20.09 -14.29
CA ARG A 85 -11.98 -21.42 -14.89
C ARG A 85 -12.41 -22.59 -14.01
N GLY A 86 -12.94 -22.34 -12.82
CA GLY A 86 -13.46 -23.36 -11.90
C GLY A 86 -12.45 -24.38 -11.39
N ARG A 87 -11.16 -24.13 -11.64
CA ARG A 87 -10.07 -25.05 -11.24
C ARG A 87 -9.58 -24.84 -9.82
N ILE A 88 -9.71 -23.64 -9.29
CA ILE A 88 -9.22 -23.27 -7.98
C ILE A 88 -10.29 -22.42 -7.28
N ARG A 89 -10.51 -22.64 -5.99
CA ARG A 89 -11.38 -21.78 -5.19
C ARG A 89 -10.75 -20.39 -5.11
N GLU A 90 -11.56 -19.35 -5.20
CA GLU A 90 -11.11 -17.94 -5.14
C GLU A 90 -10.24 -17.67 -3.92
N ASP A 91 -10.63 -18.15 -2.74
CA ASP A 91 -9.85 -18.00 -1.51
C ASP A 91 -8.45 -18.61 -1.60
N SER A 92 -8.32 -19.75 -2.27
CA SER A 92 -7.03 -20.41 -2.47
C SER A 92 -6.15 -19.63 -3.45
N ALA A 93 -6.74 -19.10 -4.52
CA ALA A 93 -6.04 -18.24 -5.48
C ALA A 93 -5.52 -16.97 -4.81
N ILE A 94 -6.36 -16.33 -3.97
CA ILE A 94 -5.99 -15.16 -3.18
C ILE A 94 -4.81 -15.47 -2.27
N GLY A 95 -4.87 -16.57 -1.52
CA GLY A 95 -3.80 -16.99 -0.59
C GLY A 95 -2.46 -17.25 -1.29
N ILE A 96 -2.50 -17.89 -2.47
CA ILE A 96 -1.30 -18.15 -3.28
C ILE A 96 -0.70 -16.82 -3.76
N ILE A 97 -1.51 -15.94 -4.37
CA ILE A 97 -1.05 -14.66 -4.90
C ILE A 97 -0.52 -13.76 -3.79
N TRP A 98 -1.17 -13.75 -2.63
CA TRP A 98 -0.70 -13.06 -1.43
C TRP A 98 0.71 -13.52 -1.04
N SER A 99 0.88 -14.82 -0.81
CA SER A 99 2.15 -15.39 -0.34
C SER A 99 3.27 -15.19 -1.35
N VAL A 100 3.01 -15.44 -2.62
CA VAL A 100 3.99 -15.28 -3.71
C VAL A 100 4.35 -13.81 -3.89
N GLY A 101 3.37 -12.90 -3.89
CA GLY A 101 3.60 -11.47 -4.02
C GLY A 101 4.47 -10.93 -2.89
N MET A 102 4.17 -11.29 -1.64
CA MET A 102 5.00 -10.90 -0.48
C MET A 102 6.43 -11.45 -0.59
N ALA A 103 6.59 -12.72 -0.96
CA ALA A 103 7.90 -13.34 -1.10
C ALA A 103 8.75 -12.66 -2.18
N ILE A 104 8.16 -12.35 -3.33
CA ILE A 104 8.81 -11.62 -4.42
C ILE A 104 9.21 -10.22 -3.95
N GLY A 105 8.31 -9.50 -3.28
CA GLY A 105 8.58 -8.17 -2.77
C GLY A 105 9.79 -8.11 -1.84
N VAL A 106 9.80 -8.98 -0.84
CA VAL A 106 10.91 -9.08 0.13
C VAL A 106 12.21 -9.48 -0.56
N LEU A 107 12.16 -10.46 -1.48
CA LEU A 107 13.33 -10.93 -2.20
C LEU A 107 13.99 -9.80 -3.01
N PHE A 108 13.22 -9.08 -3.83
CA PHE A 108 13.77 -8.01 -4.67
C PHE A 108 14.24 -6.81 -3.85
N MET A 109 13.57 -6.50 -2.74
CA MET A 109 14.04 -5.47 -1.82
C MET A 109 15.37 -5.84 -1.17
N SER A 110 15.54 -7.08 -0.72
CA SER A 110 16.77 -7.54 -0.06
C SER A 110 17.98 -7.60 -1.01
N LEU A 111 17.75 -7.72 -2.31
CA LEU A 111 18.80 -7.73 -3.33
C LEU A 111 19.34 -6.34 -3.65
N ARG A 112 18.69 -5.27 -3.21
CA ARG A 112 19.16 -3.91 -3.48
C ARG A 112 20.28 -3.53 -2.51
N PRO A 113 21.46 -3.09 -3.00
CA PRO A 113 22.54 -2.59 -2.14
C PRO A 113 22.08 -1.34 -1.37
N GLY A 114 22.33 -1.32 -0.06
CA GLY A 114 21.95 -0.19 0.80
C GLY A 114 20.51 -0.22 1.31
N TYR A 115 19.79 -1.31 1.10
CA TYR A 115 18.45 -1.50 1.68
C TYR A 115 18.51 -1.53 3.21
N THR A 116 17.67 -0.72 3.85
CA THR A 116 17.42 -0.77 5.28
C THR A 116 15.95 -1.06 5.54
N SER A 117 15.67 -1.75 6.64
CA SER A 117 14.28 -2.07 7.05
C SER A 117 13.42 -0.81 7.20
N GLY A 118 14.05 0.35 7.45
CA GLY A 118 13.37 1.65 7.52
C GLY A 118 12.79 2.11 6.19
N ASP A 119 13.39 1.75 5.06
CA ASP A 119 12.89 2.13 3.74
C ASP A 119 11.50 1.53 3.48
N LEU A 120 11.31 0.28 3.88
CA LEU A 120 10.03 -0.40 3.79
C LEU A 120 8.94 0.27 4.63
N SER A 121 9.27 0.59 5.87
CA SER A 121 8.35 1.28 6.78
C SER A 121 7.96 2.65 6.22
N ASN A 122 8.89 3.38 5.62
CA ASN A 122 8.63 4.67 5.00
C ASN A 122 7.67 4.57 3.79
N PHE A 123 7.74 3.50 3.01
CA PHE A 123 6.81 3.28 1.90
C PHE A 123 5.42 2.85 2.35
N LEU A 124 5.32 2.04 3.41
CA LEU A 124 4.04 1.51 3.89
C LEU A 124 3.29 2.48 4.80
N PHE A 125 4.01 3.21 5.64
CA PHE A 125 3.43 4.05 6.70
C PHE A 125 3.72 5.54 6.54
N GLY A 126 4.41 5.92 5.47
CA GLY A 126 4.88 7.29 5.26
C GLY A 126 6.19 7.58 6.00
N SER A 127 6.86 8.63 5.57
CA SER A 127 8.14 9.03 6.15
C SER A 127 7.95 9.63 7.56
N LEU A 128 8.55 9.00 8.55
CA LEU A 128 8.63 9.52 9.91
C LEU A 128 9.60 10.73 10.02
N SER A 129 10.25 11.13 8.93
CA SER A 129 11.15 12.29 8.91
C SER A 129 10.47 13.62 9.24
N LEU A 130 9.14 13.66 9.19
CA LEU A 130 8.35 14.80 9.68
C LEU A 130 8.56 15.08 11.17
N ILE A 131 8.99 14.10 11.95
CA ILE A 131 9.33 14.28 13.38
C ILE A 131 10.54 15.21 13.53
N HIS A 132 11.49 15.18 12.61
CA HIS A 132 12.67 16.04 12.65
C HIS A 132 12.44 17.46 12.12
N ILE A 133 11.35 17.71 11.41
CA ILE A 133 10.98 19.06 10.94
C ILE A 133 10.37 19.89 12.07
N SER A 134 9.81 19.25 13.09
CA SER A 134 9.16 19.92 14.22
C SER A 134 10.07 20.14 15.45
N GLU A 135 11.30 19.68 15.44
CA GLU A 135 12.27 20.10 16.46
C GLU A 135 12.96 21.41 16.01
N PRO A 136 12.56 22.55 16.60
CA PRO A 136 13.39 23.74 16.45
C PRO A 136 14.73 23.42 17.09
N THR A 137 15.80 23.61 16.30
CA THR A 137 17.19 23.54 16.70
C THR A 137 17.35 23.95 18.18
N ARG A 138 17.62 23.01 19.07
CA ARG A 138 18.15 23.33 20.40
C ARG A 138 19.55 23.92 20.16
N PRO A 139 19.80 25.17 20.53
CA PRO A 139 21.17 25.64 20.59
C PRO A 139 21.86 24.87 21.73
N TYR A 140 23.01 24.32 21.40
CA TYR A 140 23.92 23.71 22.37
C TYR A 140 24.44 24.77 23.34
#